data_1513ae84eaebaeac2bbe92052fd87f8d
#
_entry.id   1513ae84eaebaeac2bbe92052fd87f8d
#
_cell.length_a   1.000
_cell.length_b   1.000
_cell.length_c   1.000
_cell.angle_alpha   90.00
_cell.angle_beta   90.00
_cell.angle_gamma   90.00
#
_symmetry.space_group_name_H-M   'P 1'
#
loop_
_entity.id
_entity.type
_entity.pdbx_description
1 polymer ?
#
loop_
_entity_poly.entity_id
_entity_poly.type
_entity_poly.pdbx_seq_one_letter_code
_entity_poly.pdbx_strand_id
1 'polypeptide(L)'
;MTGEPSFRRPREHGAGSVLALAAVAVTVTLTTAAVAVAGAWGARQLAGVAADAAALAAADVAVGRASGDPCDRAAEVAGANGANMTGCAVDGVIVTIDVSVPYHGWQTHASARAGPPGSP
;
A
#
# COMPACT_ATOMS: atom_id res chain seq x y z
N MET A 1 26.40 -13.97 -47.05
CA MET A 1 25.90 -13.69 -46.84
C MET A 1 25.20 -13.16 -47.03
N THR A 2 25.01 -13.16 -46.93
CA THR A 2 24.44 -12.64 -46.79
C THR A 2 23.45 -12.04 -47.55
N GLY A 3 22.98 -11.79 -48.20
CA GLY A 3 21.91 -11.21 -48.92
C GLY A 3 20.53 -11.30 -48.33
N GLU A 4 20.48 -11.62 -47.11
CA GLU A 4 19.23 -11.81 -46.43
C GLU A 4 18.29 -10.65 -46.50
N PRO A 5 18.74 -9.41 -46.38
CA PRO A 5 17.82 -8.29 -46.47
C PRO A 5 17.06 -8.22 -47.76
N SER A 6 17.69 -8.67 -48.86
CA SER A 6 17.08 -8.60 -50.16
C SER A 6 15.90 -9.56 -50.33
N PHE A 7 15.79 -10.54 -49.46
CA PHE A 7 14.69 -11.49 -49.52
C PHE A 7 13.45 -11.03 -48.79
N ARG A 8 13.56 -10.01 -47.97
CA ARG A 8 12.42 -9.53 -47.24
C ARG A 8 11.45 -8.82 -48.15
N ARG A 9 10.26 -9.32 -48.16
CA ARG A 9 9.16 -8.71 -48.90
C ARG A 9 8.57 -7.56 -48.11
N PRO A 10 7.94 -6.57 -48.79
CA PRO A 10 7.27 -5.49 -48.06
C PRO A 10 6.27 -5.96 -47.03
N ARG A 11 5.59 -7.07 -47.30
CA ARG A 11 4.68 -7.67 -46.30
C ARG A 11 5.39 -8.11 -45.06
N GLU A 12 6.56 -8.72 -45.22
CA GLU A 12 7.35 -9.19 -44.09
C GLU A 12 7.85 -8.01 -43.26
N HIS A 13 8.23 -6.92 -43.88
CA HIS A 13 8.57 -5.71 -43.16
C HIS A 13 7.37 -5.16 -42.40
N GLY A 14 6.19 -5.11 -43.00
CA GLY A 14 4.97 -4.66 -42.34
C GLY A 14 4.59 -5.55 -41.17
N ALA A 15 4.69 -6.88 -41.38
CA ALA A 15 4.41 -7.86 -40.30
C ALA A 15 5.39 -7.73 -39.15
N GLY A 16 6.68 -7.53 -39.43
CA GLY A 16 7.71 -7.33 -38.42
C GLY A 16 7.48 -6.07 -37.61
N SER A 17 7.07 -4.96 -38.25
CA SER A 17 6.76 -3.71 -37.53
C SER A 17 5.55 -3.86 -36.63
N VAL A 18 4.51 -4.52 -37.10
CA VAL A 18 3.30 -4.77 -36.30
C VAL A 18 3.64 -5.66 -35.10
N LEU A 19 4.44 -6.70 -35.33
CA LEU A 19 4.87 -7.60 -34.26
C LEU A 19 5.70 -6.85 -33.22
N ALA A 20 6.61 -5.97 -33.65
CA ALA A 20 7.42 -5.17 -32.75
C ALA A 20 6.57 -4.22 -31.93
N LEU A 21 5.60 -3.56 -32.56
CA LEU A 21 4.66 -2.69 -31.85
C LEU A 21 3.83 -3.45 -30.84
N ALA A 22 3.37 -4.64 -31.23
CA ALA A 22 2.60 -5.50 -30.31
C ALA A 22 3.46 -5.91 -29.11
N ALA A 23 4.72 -6.27 -29.33
CA ALA A 23 5.63 -6.64 -28.25
C ALA A 23 5.88 -5.47 -27.31
N VAL A 24 6.09 -4.27 -27.83
CA VAL A 24 6.27 -3.06 -27.01
C VAL A 24 5.00 -2.78 -26.22
N ALA A 25 3.84 -2.86 -26.84
CA ALA A 25 2.56 -2.61 -26.18
C ALA A 25 2.33 -3.59 -25.03
N VAL A 26 2.60 -4.88 -25.23
CA VAL A 26 2.48 -5.89 -24.19
C VAL A 26 3.46 -5.61 -23.05
N THR A 27 4.71 -5.29 -23.37
CA THR A 27 5.72 -5.00 -22.36
C THR A 27 5.33 -3.78 -21.51
N VAL A 28 4.90 -2.70 -22.16
CA VAL A 28 4.47 -1.48 -21.45
C VAL A 28 3.26 -1.78 -20.56
N THR A 29 2.30 -2.54 -21.06
CA THR A 29 1.10 -2.90 -20.29
C THR A 29 1.46 -3.73 -19.07
N LEU A 30 2.30 -4.75 -19.24
CA LEU A 30 2.73 -5.62 -18.13
C LEU A 30 3.52 -4.83 -17.09
N THR A 31 4.44 -3.97 -17.54
CA THR A 31 5.23 -3.14 -16.63
C THR A 31 4.36 -2.20 -15.83
N THR A 32 3.42 -1.53 -16.48
CA THR A 32 2.48 -0.61 -15.81
C THR A 32 1.65 -1.35 -14.79
N ALA A 33 1.14 -2.53 -15.14
CA ALA A 33 0.36 -3.35 -14.22
C ALA A 33 1.21 -3.78 -13.02
N ALA A 34 2.45 -4.19 -13.23
CA ALA A 34 3.35 -4.60 -12.15
C ALA A 34 3.64 -3.44 -11.19
N VAL A 35 3.88 -2.23 -11.71
CA VAL A 35 4.12 -1.04 -10.87
C VAL A 35 2.87 -0.70 -10.06
N ALA A 36 1.68 -0.78 -10.66
CA ALA A 36 0.44 -0.51 -9.96
C ALA A 36 0.20 -1.50 -8.82
N VAL A 37 0.45 -2.78 -9.04
CA VAL A 37 0.32 -3.81 -8.02
C VAL A 37 1.34 -3.59 -6.90
N ALA A 38 2.59 -3.30 -7.24
CA ALA A 38 3.62 -3.04 -6.25
C ALA A 38 3.27 -1.83 -5.38
N GLY A 39 2.73 -0.77 -5.98
CA GLY A 39 2.27 0.41 -5.24
C GLY A 39 1.12 0.08 -4.28
N ALA A 40 0.17 -0.76 -4.71
CA ALA A 40 -0.95 -1.19 -3.86
C ALA A 40 -0.46 -1.99 -2.65
N TRP A 41 0.52 -2.87 -2.84
CA TRP A 41 1.15 -3.59 -1.74
C TRP A 41 1.83 -2.64 -0.76
N GLY A 42 2.56 -1.64 -1.27
CA GLY A 42 3.21 -0.62 -0.45
C GLY A 42 2.21 0.18 0.39
N ALA A 43 1.10 0.59 -0.21
CA ALA A 43 0.05 1.31 0.50
C ALA A 43 -0.56 0.45 1.62
N ARG A 44 -0.76 -0.84 1.34
CA ARG A 44 -1.29 -1.78 2.33
C ARG A 44 -0.33 -1.98 3.50
N GLN A 45 0.97 -2.10 3.22
CA GLN A 45 1.99 -2.20 4.26
C GLN A 45 2.07 -0.92 5.09
N LEU A 46 2.01 0.23 4.44
CA LEU A 46 2.02 1.52 5.13
C LEU A 46 0.82 1.64 6.07
N ALA A 47 -0.37 1.23 5.62
CA ALA A 47 -1.55 1.24 6.46
C ALA A 47 -1.39 0.32 7.69
N GLY A 48 -0.82 -0.87 7.49
CA GLY A 48 -0.54 -1.80 8.59
C GLY A 48 0.42 -1.22 9.62
N VAL A 49 1.55 -0.67 9.16
CA VAL A 49 2.54 -0.06 10.05
C VAL A 49 1.94 1.14 10.80
N ALA A 50 1.17 1.97 10.11
CA ALA A 50 0.54 3.13 10.73
C ALA A 50 -0.48 2.70 11.79
N ALA A 51 -1.28 1.67 11.51
CA ALA A 51 -2.25 1.14 12.46
C ALA A 51 -1.55 0.58 13.71
N ASP A 52 -0.49 -0.22 13.53
CA ASP A 52 0.27 -0.79 14.62
C ASP A 52 0.91 0.30 15.50
N ALA A 53 1.55 1.28 14.88
CA ALA A 53 2.18 2.38 15.59
C ALA A 53 1.17 3.20 16.37
N ALA A 54 0.02 3.49 15.75
CA ALA A 54 -1.05 4.23 16.40
C ALA A 54 -1.66 3.47 17.56
N ALA A 55 -1.90 2.16 17.40
CA ALA A 55 -2.44 1.31 18.44
C ALA A 55 -1.49 1.20 19.63
N LEU A 56 -0.19 1.06 19.39
CA LEU A 56 0.82 1.01 20.45
C LEU A 56 0.88 2.33 21.22
N ALA A 57 0.87 3.45 20.49
CA ALA A 57 0.91 4.77 21.12
C ALA A 57 -0.34 5.02 21.99
N ALA A 58 -1.50 4.60 21.51
CA ALA A 58 -2.75 4.71 22.28
C ALA A 58 -2.74 3.79 23.49
N ALA A 59 -2.20 2.58 23.35
CA ALA A 59 -2.10 1.64 24.46
C ALA A 59 -1.18 2.16 25.58
N ASP A 60 -0.10 2.84 25.23
CA ASP A 60 0.78 3.46 26.21
C ASP A 60 0.05 4.52 27.04
N VAL A 61 -0.84 5.28 26.42
CA VAL A 61 -1.69 6.22 27.15
C VAL A 61 -2.70 5.46 28.02
N ALA A 62 -3.32 4.41 27.49
CA ALA A 62 -4.33 3.65 28.20
C ALA A 62 -3.78 2.97 29.47
N VAL A 63 -2.51 2.57 29.46
CA VAL A 63 -1.86 1.96 30.64
C VAL A 63 -1.13 2.97 31.53
N GLY A 64 -1.22 4.26 31.22
CA GLY A 64 -0.63 5.32 32.03
C GLY A 64 0.85 5.58 31.80
N ARG A 65 1.45 5.03 30.74
CA ARG A 65 2.85 5.29 30.39
C ARG A 65 3.05 6.64 29.72
N ALA A 66 2.00 7.15 29.11
CA ALA A 66 2.00 8.44 28.47
C ALA A 66 0.75 9.19 28.88
N SER A 67 0.81 10.53 28.86
CA SER A 67 -0.32 11.38 29.23
C SER A 67 -1.15 11.69 27.98
N GLY A 68 -2.42 12.05 28.18
CA GLY A 68 -3.31 12.51 27.14
C GLY A 68 -4.45 11.53 26.89
N ASP A 69 -5.12 11.73 25.76
CA ASP A 69 -6.22 10.89 25.30
C ASP A 69 -5.68 9.82 24.36
N PRO A 70 -6.02 8.53 24.55
CA PRO A 70 -5.52 7.46 23.67
C PRO A 70 -5.87 7.68 22.21
N CYS A 71 -7.09 8.08 21.90
CA CYS A 71 -7.52 8.24 20.53
C CYS A 71 -6.87 9.46 19.86
N ASP A 72 -6.65 10.55 20.58
CA ASP A 72 -5.94 11.71 20.06
C ASP A 72 -4.49 11.36 19.74
N ARG A 73 -3.85 10.61 20.62
CA ARG A 73 -2.47 10.15 20.39
C ARG A 73 -2.38 9.23 19.20
N ALA A 74 -3.34 8.31 19.06
CA ALA A 74 -3.41 7.42 17.92
C ALA A 74 -3.56 8.20 16.60
N ALA A 75 -4.43 9.19 16.57
CA ALA A 75 -4.65 10.01 15.38
C ALA A 75 -3.39 10.77 14.98
N GLU A 76 -2.67 11.32 15.96
CA GLU A 76 -1.41 12.02 15.72
C GLU A 76 -0.36 11.09 15.11
N VAL A 77 -0.21 9.89 15.68
CA VAL A 77 0.78 8.92 15.21
C VAL A 77 0.40 8.37 13.83
N ALA A 78 -0.88 8.08 13.60
CA ALA A 78 -1.34 7.64 12.29
C ALA A 78 -1.04 8.69 11.23
N GLY A 79 -1.33 9.96 11.51
CA GLY A 79 -1.04 11.07 10.60
C GLY A 79 0.45 11.23 10.33
N ALA A 80 1.28 11.08 11.36
CA ALA A 80 2.75 11.15 11.20
C ALA A 80 3.28 10.01 10.32
N ASN A 81 2.55 8.90 10.22
CA ASN A 81 2.90 7.77 9.36
C ASN A 81 2.14 7.77 8.02
N GLY A 82 1.53 8.90 7.66
CA GLY A 82 0.89 9.05 6.36
C GLY A 82 -0.47 8.39 6.23
N ALA A 83 -1.12 8.07 7.34
CA ALA A 83 -2.45 7.45 7.35
C ALA A 83 -3.46 8.33 8.05
N ASN A 84 -4.73 8.08 7.78
CA ASN A 84 -5.83 8.73 8.47
C ASN A 84 -6.50 7.73 9.41
N MET A 85 -6.67 8.11 10.67
CA MET A 85 -7.42 7.26 11.59
C MET A 85 -8.91 7.34 11.27
N THR A 86 -9.52 6.19 11.06
CA THR A 86 -10.95 6.07 10.74
C THR A 86 -11.76 5.51 11.89
N GLY A 87 -11.11 4.91 12.86
CA GLY A 87 -11.78 4.38 14.03
C GLY A 87 -10.84 4.23 15.21
N CYS A 88 -11.38 4.38 16.41
CA CYS A 88 -10.64 4.19 17.65
C CYS A 88 -11.61 3.64 18.70
N ALA A 89 -11.28 2.48 19.22
CA ALA A 89 -12.05 1.84 20.29
C ALA A 89 -11.12 1.52 21.46
N VAL A 90 -11.45 2.01 22.64
CA VAL A 90 -10.71 1.77 23.85
C VAL A 90 -11.59 0.93 24.77
N ASP A 91 -11.10 -0.26 25.13
CA ASP A 91 -11.76 -1.15 26.07
C ASP A 91 -10.79 -1.46 27.21
N GLY A 92 -10.86 -0.65 28.26
CA GLY A 92 -9.90 -0.70 29.35
C GLY A 92 -8.50 -0.38 28.89
N VAL A 93 -7.62 -1.38 28.91
CA VAL A 93 -6.22 -1.24 28.47
C VAL A 93 -5.98 -1.77 27.06
N ILE A 94 -7.03 -2.20 26.37
CA ILE A 94 -6.96 -2.70 25.00
C ILE A 94 -7.47 -1.62 24.06
N VAL A 95 -6.68 -1.30 23.05
CA VAL A 95 -7.03 -0.27 22.06
C VAL A 95 -7.03 -0.90 20.69
N THR A 96 -8.08 -0.64 19.91
CA THR A 96 -8.19 -1.04 18.52
C THR A 96 -8.25 0.21 17.67
N ILE A 97 -7.37 0.29 16.69
CA ILE A 97 -7.26 1.46 15.79
C ILE A 97 -7.48 0.99 14.36
N ASP A 98 -8.34 1.72 13.66
CA ASP A 98 -8.56 1.55 12.23
C ASP A 98 -8.00 2.75 11.50
N VAL A 99 -7.29 2.50 10.42
CA VAL A 99 -6.69 3.56 9.60
C VAL A 99 -6.99 3.33 8.13
N SER A 100 -6.87 4.39 7.33
CA SER A 100 -6.92 4.31 5.88
C SER A 100 -5.75 5.06 5.28
N VAL A 101 -5.26 4.57 4.14
CA VAL A 101 -4.23 5.23 3.33
C VAL A 101 -4.78 5.37 1.92
N PRO A 102 -4.82 6.58 1.36
CA PRO A 102 -5.29 6.78 -0.01
C PRO A 102 -4.27 6.25 -1.01
N TYR A 103 -4.77 5.63 -2.09
CA TYR A 103 -3.96 5.14 -3.19
C TYR A 103 -4.75 5.27 -4.49
N HIS A 104 -4.38 6.22 -5.36
CA HIS A 104 -4.97 6.42 -6.68
C HIS A 104 -6.52 6.36 -6.70
N GLY A 105 -7.16 7.15 -5.83
CA GLY A 105 -8.61 7.17 -5.74
C GLY A 105 -9.24 6.05 -4.92
N TRP A 106 -8.44 5.09 -4.49
CA TRP A 106 -8.87 4.01 -3.61
C TRP A 106 -8.40 4.29 -2.19
N GLN A 107 -9.02 3.63 -1.23
CA GLN A 107 -8.60 3.66 0.16
C GLN A 107 -8.16 2.26 0.57
N THR A 108 -6.98 2.18 1.16
CA THR A 108 -6.49 0.93 1.75
C THR A 108 -6.68 1.03 3.25
N HIS A 109 -7.31 0.03 3.83
CA HIS A 109 -7.63 0.00 5.25
C HIS A 109 -6.78 -1.01 5.99
N ALA A 110 -6.46 -0.69 7.23
CA ALA A 110 -5.82 -1.62 8.15
C ALA A 110 -6.35 -1.38 9.55
N SER A 111 -6.30 -2.42 10.36
CA SER A 111 -6.72 -2.38 11.77
C SER A 111 -5.64 -3.03 12.62
N ALA A 112 -5.42 -2.46 13.79
CA ALA A 112 -4.48 -3.01 14.74
C ALA A 112 -5.06 -2.94 16.16
N ARG A 113 -4.67 -3.90 16.96
CA ARG A 113 -5.11 -4.01 18.36
C ARG A 113 -3.87 -4.13 19.23
N ALA A 114 -3.82 -3.32 20.27
CA ALA A 114 -2.72 -3.33 21.23
C ALA A 114 -3.23 -3.38 22.64
N GLY A 115 -2.48 -4.05 23.50
CA GLY A 115 -2.79 -4.18 24.92
C GLY A 115 -1.65 -4.87 25.65
N PRO A 116 -1.74 -5.00 26.99
CA PRO A 116 -0.73 -5.71 27.75
C PRO A 116 -0.64 -7.18 27.36
N PRO A 117 0.53 -7.83 27.57
CA PRO A 117 0.66 -9.28 27.32
C PRO A 117 -0.40 -10.08 28.07
N GLY A 118 -0.97 -11.10 27.41
CA GLY A 118 -2.01 -11.93 28.01
C GLY A 118 -3.42 -11.36 27.91
N SER A 119 -3.61 -10.20 27.24
CA SER A 119 -4.94 -9.65 27.03
C SER A 119 -5.69 -10.46 25.96
N PRO A 120 -6.98 -10.76 26.17
CA PRO A 120 -7.76 -11.54 25.21
C PRO A 120 -8.05 -10.79 23.92
#